data_128f9fcc883d370728901d2e8f6b588d
#
_entry.id   128f9fcc883d370728901d2e8f6b588d
#
_cell.length_a   1.000
_cell.length_b   1.000
_cell.length_c   1.000
_cell.angle_alpha   90.00
_cell.angle_beta   90.00
_cell.angle_gamma   90.00
#
_symmetry.space_group_name_H-M   'P 1'
#
loop_
_entity.id
_entity.type
_entity.pdbx_description
1 polymer ?
#
loop_
_entity_poly.entity_id
_entity_poly.type
_entity_poly.pdbx_seq_one_letter_code
_entity_poly.pdbx_strand_id
1 'polypeptide(L)'
;MAKFNEAFKILMRLEFSFPENALHKNPTEKEWTFMGIYQKAHPSWKGWDEILAALAYGGDIKKISRMLFDSEDLQDEVWKFYKQNYWDRMRLGEVASQLKANEIFIFGVNVGVKPAIKAAQRIAGVVDDGIMGEISLAAINKVDEEKFDKEFDRAELEYYNMLIKQNPKLRVYANGWRRRAEAV
;
A
#
# COMPACT_ATOMS: atom_id res chain seq x y z
N MET A 1 13.29 10.78 -11.56
CA MET A 1 12.01 10.91 -10.80
C MET A 1 11.26 9.60 -10.91
N ALA A 2 10.76 9.13 -9.81
CA ALA A 2 10.10 7.83 -9.72
C ALA A 2 8.75 7.81 -10.45
N LYS A 3 8.36 6.61 -10.91
CA LYS A 3 7.15 6.36 -11.69
C LYS A 3 6.16 5.53 -10.87
N PHE A 4 4.94 6.03 -10.73
CA PHE A 4 3.88 5.34 -9.99
C PHE A 4 3.60 3.93 -10.51
N ASN A 5 3.55 3.75 -11.84
CA ASN A 5 3.23 2.45 -12.44
C ASN A 5 4.20 1.34 -12.04
N GLU A 6 5.47 1.64 -11.78
CA GLU A 6 6.45 0.62 -11.35
C GLU A 6 6.15 0.18 -9.90
N ALA A 7 5.89 1.13 -9.00
CA ALA A 7 5.50 0.84 -7.63
C ALA A 7 4.14 0.13 -7.56
N PHE A 8 3.17 0.53 -8.38
CA PHE A 8 1.85 -0.08 -8.45
C PHE A 8 1.89 -1.54 -8.89
N LYS A 9 2.77 -1.90 -9.84
CA LYS A 9 2.97 -3.31 -10.23
C LYS A 9 3.48 -4.17 -9.06
N ILE A 10 4.38 -3.62 -8.23
CA ILE A 10 4.88 -4.34 -7.05
C ILE A 10 3.73 -4.53 -6.06
N LEU A 11 3.00 -3.46 -5.74
CA LEU A 11 1.84 -3.50 -4.84
C LEU A 11 0.83 -4.58 -5.26
N MET A 12 0.46 -4.61 -6.53
CA MET A 12 -0.53 -5.57 -7.03
C MET A 12 -0.10 -7.03 -6.86
N ARG A 13 1.20 -7.32 -6.93
CA ARG A 13 1.72 -8.67 -6.64
C ARG A 13 1.63 -9.04 -5.16
N LEU A 14 1.60 -8.05 -4.27
CA LEU A 14 1.54 -8.25 -2.81
C LEU A 14 0.11 -8.35 -2.29
N GLU A 15 -0.84 -7.66 -2.92
CA GLU A 15 -2.21 -7.53 -2.40
C GLU A 15 -3.07 -8.78 -2.61
N PHE A 16 -2.88 -9.49 -3.71
CA PHE A 16 -3.64 -10.73 -3.98
C PHE A 16 -2.86 -11.69 -4.88
N SER A 17 -3.16 -12.99 -4.75
CA SER A 17 -2.45 -14.02 -5.49
C SER A 17 -3.10 -14.36 -6.83
N PHE A 18 -4.44 -14.23 -6.93
CA PHE A 18 -5.22 -14.64 -8.10
C PHE A 18 -6.43 -13.72 -8.30
N PRO A 19 -6.86 -13.47 -9.56
CA PRO A 19 -8.05 -12.66 -9.87
C PRO A 19 -9.33 -13.11 -9.14
N GLU A 20 -9.48 -14.42 -8.88
CA GLU A 20 -10.60 -14.97 -8.13
C GLU A 20 -10.64 -14.57 -6.66
N ASN A 21 -9.56 -14.02 -6.15
CA ASN A 21 -9.44 -13.53 -4.76
C ASN A 21 -9.34 -12.01 -4.68
N ALA A 22 -9.45 -11.29 -5.81
CA ALA A 22 -9.41 -9.83 -5.82
C ALA A 22 -10.56 -9.23 -4.98
N LEU A 23 -11.75 -9.86 -5.05
CA LEU A 23 -12.88 -9.57 -4.17
C LEU A 23 -13.01 -10.65 -3.10
N HIS A 24 -12.91 -10.27 -1.84
CA HIS A 24 -13.04 -11.21 -0.73
C HIS A 24 -13.56 -10.52 0.55
N LYS A 25 -13.88 -11.33 1.55
CA LYS A 25 -14.07 -10.88 2.94
C LYS A 25 -13.03 -11.56 3.82
N ASN A 26 -12.35 -10.81 4.65
CA ASN A 26 -11.50 -11.38 5.67
C ASN A 26 -12.36 -12.05 6.76
N PRO A 27 -11.89 -13.14 7.39
CA PRO A 27 -12.68 -13.89 8.38
C PRO A 27 -13.20 -13.06 9.55
N THR A 28 -12.52 -11.96 9.88
CA THR A 28 -12.86 -11.04 10.98
C THR A 28 -13.61 -9.80 10.53
N GLU A 29 -13.88 -9.66 9.23
CA GLU A 29 -14.48 -8.48 8.62
C GLU A 29 -15.86 -8.78 8.04
N LYS A 30 -16.79 -7.84 8.18
CA LYS A 30 -18.15 -7.97 7.66
C LYS A 30 -18.28 -7.45 6.24
N GLU A 31 -17.47 -6.45 5.88
CA GLU A 31 -17.52 -5.76 4.61
C GLU A 31 -16.54 -6.36 3.60
N TRP A 32 -16.70 -5.99 2.34
CA TRP A 32 -15.88 -6.47 1.24
C TRP A 32 -14.53 -5.76 1.17
N THR A 33 -13.53 -6.47 0.67
CA THR A 33 -12.24 -5.92 0.23
C THR A 33 -12.07 -6.25 -1.24
N PHE A 34 -11.71 -5.26 -2.05
CA PHE A 34 -11.36 -5.44 -3.46
C PHE A 34 -9.97 -4.89 -3.73
N MET A 35 -9.06 -5.76 -4.18
CA MET A 35 -7.68 -5.41 -4.50
C MET A 35 -7.00 -4.58 -3.38
N GLY A 36 -7.20 -4.96 -2.11
CA GLY A 36 -6.67 -4.28 -0.94
C GLY A 36 -7.50 -3.09 -0.43
N ILE A 37 -8.48 -2.60 -1.19
CA ILE A 37 -9.36 -1.51 -0.78
C ILE A 37 -10.49 -2.07 0.09
N TYR A 38 -10.49 -1.74 1.38
CA TYR A 38 -11.49 -2.22 2.33
C TYR A 38 -12.70 -1.27 2.39
N GLN A 39 -13.90 -1.82 2.16
CA GLN A 39 -15.14 -1.05 2.02
C GLN A 39 -15.45 -0.18 3.24
N LYS A 40 -15.25 -0.69 4.45
CA LYS A 40 -15.51 0.06 5.69
C LYS A 40 -14.58 1.25 5.86
N ALA A 41 -13.33 1.12 5.42
CA ALA A 41 -12.34 2.20 5.48
C ALA A 41 -12.56 3.26 4.38
N HIS A 42 -13.10 2.83 3.25
CA HIS A 42 -13.29 3.67 2.06
C HIS A 42 -14.71 3.52 1.47
N PRO A 43 -15.78 3.83 2.24
CA PRO A 43 -17.16 3.56 1.82
C PRO A 43 -17.62 4.40 0.62
N SER A 44 -16.97 5.53 0.36
CA SER A 44 -17.26 6.45 -0.75
C SER A 44 -16.41 6.20 -2.01
N TRP A 45 -15.58 5.15 -2.04
CA TRP A 45 -14.82 4.82 -3.23
C TRP A 45 -15.76 4.37 -4.36
N LYS A 46 -15.65 4.99 -5.54
CA LYS A 46 -16.57 4.78 -6.67
C LYS A 46 -16.63 3.34 -7.17
N GLY A 47 -15.55 2.58 -7.05
CA GLY A 47 -15.54 1.17 -7.45
C GLY A 47 -16.58 0.31 -6.73
N TRP A 48 -17.11 0.74 -5.58
CA TRP A 48 -18.16 0.00 -4.87
C TRP A 48 -19.47 -0.05 -5.64
N ASP A 49 -19.79 0.95 -6.47
CA ASP A 49 -21.04 0.97 -7.24
C ASP A 49 -21.11 -0.24 -8.18
N GLU A 50 -20.06 -0.51 -8.94
CA GLU A 50 -19.96 -1.65 -9.84
C GLU A 50 -19.91 -2.98 -9.07
N ILE A 51 -19.10 -3.05 -8.00
CA ILE A 51 -18.94 -4.26 -7.19
C ILE A 51 -20.28 -4.66 -6.54
N LEU A 52 -20.99 -3.70 -5.94
CA LEU A 52 -22.27 -3.98 -5.28
C LEU A 52 -23.36 -4.34 -6.29
N ALA A 53 -23.37 -3.73 -7.46
CA ALA A 53 -24.26 -4.12 -8.56
C ALA A 53 -24.02 -5.57 -9.00
N ALA A 54 -22.74 -5.96 -9.21
CA ALA A 54 -22.39 -7.34 -9.57
C ALA A 54 -22.79 -8.34 -8.48
N LEU A 55 -22.60 -8.01 -7.21
CA LEU A 55 -22.99 -8.85 -6.08
C LEU A 55 -24.52 -9.00 -5.96
N ALA A 56 -25.29 -7.98 -6.32
CA ALA A 56 -26.75 -8.00 -6.26
C ALA A 56 -27.37 -8.98 -7.26
N TYR A 57 -26.70 -9.26 -8.40
CA TYR A 57 -27.13 -10.30 -9.34
C TYR A 57 -26.96 -11.71 -8.78
N GLY A 58 -26.14 -11.88 -7.73
CA GLY A 58 -25.87 -13.18 -7.12
C GLY A 58 -24.93 -14.05 -7.97
N GLY A 59 -24.58 -15.22 -7.42
CA GLY A 59 -23.73 -16.18 -8.12
C GLY A 59 -22.47 -16.56 -7.34
N ASP A 60 -21.55 -17.22 -8.03
CA ASP A 60 -20.29 -17.66 -7.47
C ASP A 60 -19.34 -16.49 -7.29
N ILE A 61 -18.90 -16.24 -6.07
CA ILE A 61 -18.04 -15.11 -5.70
C ILE A 61 -16.72 -15.11 -6.47
N LYS A 62 -16.12 -16.27 -6.75
CA LYS A 62 -14.87 -16.34 -7.50
C LYS A 62 -15.04 -15.91 -8.95
N LYS A 63 -16.17 -16.27 -9.56
CA LYS A 63 -16.50 -15.82 -10.92
C LYS A 63 -16.78 -14.33 -10.96
N ILE A 64 -17.51 -13.80 -9.97
CA ILE A 64 -17.77 -12.36 -9.82
C ILE A 64 -16.43 -11.62 -9.62
N SER A 65 -15.56 -12.11 -8.73
CA SER A 65 -14.25 -11.52 -8.49
C SER A 65 -13.40 -11.42 -9.76
N ARG A 66 -13.35 -12.51 -10.56
CA ARG A 66 -12.64 -12.51 -11.84
C ARG A 66 -13.23 -11.53 -12.83
N MET A 67 -14.55 -11.51 -12.98
CA MET A 67 -15.24 -10.57 -13.87
C MET A 67 -14.92 -9.11 -13.49
N LEU A 68 -14.99 -8.78 -12.19
CA LEU A 68 -14.66 -7.44 -11.69
C LEU A 68 -13.17 -7.11 -11.86
N PHE A 69 -12.29 -8.10 -11.70
CA PHE A 69 -10.86 -7.92 -11.96
C PHE A 69 -10.56 -7.61 -13.42
N ASP A 70 -11.32 -8.19 -14.37
CA ASP A 70 -11.17 -7.97 -15.81
C ASP A 70 -11.85 -6.66 -16.28
N SER A 71 -12.56 -5.93 -15.41
CA SER A 71 -13.18 -4.63 -15.74
C SER A 71 -12.11 -3.54 -15.83
N GLU A 72 -11.91 -2.96 -17.01
CA GLU A 72 -10.97 -1.86 -17.25
C GLU A 72 -11.32 -0.63 -16.41
N ASP A 73 -12.60 -0.27 -16.33
CA ASP A 73 -13.07 0.89 -15.54
C ASP A 73 -12.74 0.71 -14.05
N LEU A 74 -12.92 -0.51 -13.53
CA LEU A 74 -12.64 -0.80 -12.13
C LEU A 74 -11.12 -0.84 -11.85
N GLN A 75 -10.32 -1.35 -12.79
CA GLN A 75 -8.85 -1.28 -12.70
C GLN A 75 -8.36 0.18 -12.68
N ASP A 76 -8.95 1.05 -13.49
CA ASP A 76 -8.66 2.48 -13.49
C ASP A 76 -9.02 3.15 -12.15
N GLU A 77 -10.16 2.80 -11.55
CA GLU A 77 -10.56 3.31 -10.23
C GLU A 77 -9.63 2.82 -9.11
N VAL A 78 -9.15 1.57 -9.17
CA VAL A 78 -8.12 1.04 -8.26
C VAL A 78 -6.80 1.80 -8.43
N TRP A 79 -6.35 2.00 -9.66
CA TRP A 79 -5.14 2.76 -9.98
C TRP A 79 -5.21 4.19 -9.44
N LYS A 80 -6.32 4.91 -9.70
CA LYS A 80 -6.57 6.27 -9.19
C LYS A 80 -6.58 6.30 -7.67
N PHE A 81 -7.21 5.31 -7.03
CA PHE A 81 -7.29 5.22 -5.58
C PHE A 81 -5.90 5.20 -4.94
N TYR A 82 -5.02 4.29 -5.37
CA TYR A 82 -3.68 4.17 -4.81
C TYR A 82 -2.79 5.37 -5.15
N LYS A 83 -2.92 5.89 -6.37
CA LYS A 83 -2.19 7.09 -6.77
C LYS A 83 -2.55 8.28 -5.90
N GLN A 84 -3.82 8.62 -5.79
CA GLN A 84 -4.29 9.82 -5.11
C GLN A 84 -4.15 9.73 -3.59
N ASN A 85 -4.47 8.58 -2.99
CA ASN A 85 -4.50 8.43 -1.53
C ASN A 85 -3.13 8.16 -0.91
N TYR A 86 -2.17 7.68 -1.67
CA TYR A 86 -0.84 7.31 -1.16
C TYR A 86 0.28 7.98 -1.94
N TRP A 87 0.45 7.68 -3.23
CA TRP A 87 1.58 8.16 -4.02
C TRP A 87 1.68 9.69 -4.06
N ASP A 88 0.62 10.36 -4.47
CA ASP A 88 0.60 11.82 -4.61
C ASP A 88 0.66 12.51 -3.23
N ARG A 89 -0.01 11.94 -2.22
CA ARG A 89 0.06 12.47 -0.85
C ARG A 89 1.45 12.40 -0.23
N MET A 90 2.23 11.43 -0.63
CA MET A 90 3.64 11.28 -0.22
C MET A 90 4.61 11.94 -1.20
N ARG A 91 4.12 12.61 -2.25
CA ARG A 91 4.91 13.30 -3.27
C ARG A 91 6.00 12.42 -3.89
N LEU A 92 5.74 11.11 -4.05
CA LEU A 92 6.76 10.15 -4.46
C LEU A 92 7.23 10.33 -5.90
N GLY A 93 6.41 10.98 -6.74
CA GLY A 93 6.84 11.38 -8.08
C GLY A 93 8.02 12.35 -8.10
N GLU A 94 8.35 13.01 -6.96
CA GLU A 94 9.48 13.93 -6.83
C GLU A 94 10.71 13.26 -6.19
N VAL A 95 10.60 12.00 -5.76
CA VAL A 95 11.74 11.20 -5.32
C VAL A 95 12.55 10.78 -6.54
N ALA A 96 13.87 10.96 -6.50
CA ALA A 96 14.76 10.68 -7.64
C ALA A 96 14.92 9.17 -7.89
N SER A 97 15.06 8.38 -6.83
CA SER A 97 15.21 6.93 -6.88
C SER A 97 13.87 6.22 -6.93
N GLN A 98 13.73 5.28 -7.87
CA GLN A 98 12.54 4.42 -7.96
C GLN A 98 12.47 3.46 -6.77
N LEU A 99 13.59 2.90 -6.33
CA LEU A 99 13.66 2.02 -5.17
C LEU A 99 13.13 2.73 -3.93
N LYS A 100 13.67 3.89 -3.56
CA LYS A 100 13.20 4.66 -2.39
C LYS A 100 11.71 4.99 -2.45
N ALA A 101 11.21 5.35 -3.63
CA ALA A 101 9.80 5.63 -3.81
C ALA A 101 8.94 4.37 -3.65
N ASN A 102 9.40 3.21 -4.13
CA ASN A 102 8.73 1.93 -3.96
C ASN A 102 8.62 1.57 -2.48
N GLU A 103 9.75 1.64 -1.73
CA GLU A 103 9.81 1.39 -0.29
C GLU A 103 8.77 2.21 0.47
N ILE A 104 8.84 3.53 0.31
CA ILE A 104 7.93 4.45 1.00
C ILE A 104 6.47 4.18 0.60
N PHE A 105 6.20 3.87 -0.67
CA PHE A 105 4.87 3.59 -1.18
C PHE A 105 4.28 2.31 -0.58
N ILE A 106 4.99 1.19 -0.70
CA ILE A 106 4.52 -0.13 -0.24
C ILE A 106 4.28 -0.11 1.27
N PHE A 107 5.21 0.46 2.02
CA PHE A 107 5.02 0.63 3.46
C PHE A 107 3.85 1.56 3.78
N GLY A 108 3.73 2.69 3.06
CA GLY A 108 2.66 3.65 3.24
C GLY A 108 1.26 3.08 2.99
N VAL A 109 1.11 2.20 2.01
CA VAL A 109 -0.15 1.48 1.77
C VAL A 109 -0.52 0.59 2.95
N ASN A 110 0.48 -0.08 3.55
CA ASN A 110 0.25 -1.03 4.63
C ASN A 110 0.01 -0.37 6.00
N VAL A 111 0.75 0.69 6.34
CA VAL A 111 0.72 1.30 7.69
C VAL A 111 0.17 2.73 7.72
N GLY A 112 -0.11 3.29 6.57
CA GLY A 112 -0.57 4.67 6.39
C GLY A 112 0.53 5.63 5.98
N VAL A 113 0.12 6.72 5.34
CA VAL A 113 0.98 7.77 4.77
C VAL A 113 1.95 8.36 5.80
N LYS A 114 1.43 8.76 6.96
CA LYS A 114 2.23 9.47 7.96
C LYS A 114 3.36 8.63 8.58
N PRO A 115 3.16 7.36 8.97
CA PRO A 115 4.24 6.50 9.45
C PRO A 115 5.33 6.27 8.40
N ALA A 116 4.96 6.08 7.12
CA ALA A 116 5.93 5.86 6.04
C ALA A 116 6.81 7.10 5.80
N ILE A 117 6.22 8.29 5.76
CA ILE A 117 6.98 9.54 5.65
C ILE A 117 7.93 9.70 6.83
N LYS A 118 7.47 9.44 8.06
CA LYS A 118 8.32 9.52 9.26
C LYS A 118 9.52 8.58 9.20
N ALA A 119 9.34 7.34 8.73
CA ALA A 119 10.43 6.40 8.56
C ALA A 119 11.50 6.97 7.59
N ALA A 120 11.08 7.44 6.42
CA ALA A 120 11.97 8.04 5.43
C ALA A 120 12.68 9.31 5.96
N GLN A 121 11.98 10.14 6.72
CA GLN A 121 12.56 11.35 7.34
C GLN A 121 13.64 11.02 8.35
N ARG A 122 13.44 10.01 9.22
CA ARG A 122 14.46 9.57 10.19
C ARG A 122 15.73 9.09 9.50
N ILE A 123 15.59 8.29 8.44
CA ILE A 123 16.72 7.79 7.65
C ILE A 123 17.46 8.95 6.97
N ALA A 124 16.72 9.94 6.50
CA ALA A 124 17.30 11.14 5.89
C ALA A 124 17.86 12.16 6.91
N GLY A 125 17.70 11.92 8.22
CA GLY A 125 18.23 12.78 9.27
C GLY A 125 17.54 14.14 9.39
N VAL A 126 16.25 14.22 9.03
CA VAL A 126 15.43 15.43 9.17
C VAL A 126 14.31 15.23 10.20
N VAL A 127 13.62 16.31 10.54
CA VAL A 127 12.48 16.25 11.49
C VAL A 127 11.41 15.30 10.97
N ASP A 128 11.01 14.31 11.78
CA ASP A 128 10.05 13.28 11.43
C ASP A 128 8.60 13.70 11.78
N ASP A 129 8.14 14.79 11.18
CA ASP A 129 6.79 15.32 11.36
C ASP A 129 5.71 14.54 10.58
N GLY A 130 6.12 13.75 9.60
CA GLY A 130 5.25 12.97 8.70
C GLY A 130 4.64 13.83 7.59
N ILE A 131 5.29 14.95 7.23
CA ILE A 131 4.91 15.82 6.11
C ILE A 131 6.02 15.79 5.06
N MET A 132 5.70 15.33 3.84
CA MET A 132 6.66 15.28 2.74
C MET A 132 6.81 16.68 2.10
N GLY A 133 7.55 17.55 2.78
CA GLY A 133 7.90 18.89 2.29
C GLY A 133 9.21 18.91 1.49
N GLU A 134 9.60 20.10 1.00
CA GLU A 134 10.83 20.30 0.21
C GLU A 134 12.10 19.84 0.95
N ILE A 135 12.18 20.12 2.26
CA ILE A 135 13.33 19.72 3.09
C ILE A 135 13.43 18.19 3.14
N SER A 136 12.31 17.50 3.36
CA SER A 136 12.27 16.03 3.42
C SER A 136 12.64 15.43 2.06
N LEU A 137 12.07 15.92 0.97
CA LEU A 137 12.38 15.46 -0.39
C LEU A 137 13.86 15.65 -0.73
N ALA A 138 14.40 16.84 -0.48
CA ALA A 138 15.80 17.12 -0.75
C ALA A 138 16.75 16.22 0.07
N ALA A 139 16.42 15.95 1.34
CA ALA A 139 17.21 15.10 2.21
C ALA A 139 17.11 13.62 1.77
N ILE A 140 15.91 13.09 1.53
CA ILE A 140 15.68 11.71 1.05
C ILE A 140 16.43 11.47 -0.27
N ASN A 141 16.38 12.42 -1.20
CA ASN A 141 17.06 12.31 -2.50
C ASN A 141 18.60 12.28 -2.35
N LYS A 142 19.18 12.82 -1.29
CA LYS A 142 20.62 12.81 -1.03
C LYS A 142 21.12 11.54 -0.35
N VAL A 143 20.27 10.78 0.33
CA VAL A 143 20.69 9.51 0.96
C VAL A 143 21.17 8.56 -0.13
N ASP A 144 22.24 7.83 0.12
CA ASP A 144 22.67 6.72 -0.74
C ASP A 144 21.56 5.67 -0.84
N GLU A 145 21.37 5.11 -2.04
CA GLU A 145 20.24 4.20 -2.32
C GLU A 145 20.35 2.89 -1.55
N GLU A 146 21.53 2.27 -1.53
CA GLU A 146 21.76 1.01 -0.81
C GLU A 146 21.66 1.20 0.70
N LYS A 147 22.11 2.34 1.20
CA LYS A 147 21.95 2.69 2.61
C LYS A 147 20.48 2.90 2.96
N PHE A 148 19.74 3.62 2.09
CA PHE A 148 18.32 3.88 2.32
C PHE A 148 17.53 2.59 2.41
N ASP A 149 17.70 1.70 1.46
CA ASP A 149 17.10 0.38 1.37
C ASP A 149 17.28 -0.41 2.69
N LYS A 150 18.51 -0.66 3.08
CA LYS A 150 18.83 -1.41 4.31
C LYS A 150 18.24 -0.78 5.60
N GLU A 151 18.29 0.54 5.68
CA GLU A 151 17.76 1.23 6.86
C GLU A 151 16.23 1.28 6.83
N PHE A 152 15.61 1.30 5.64
CA PHE A 152 14.16 1.31 5.50
C PHE A 152 13.56 -0.05 5.86
N ASP A 153 14.10 -1.15 5.33
CA ASP A 153 13.75 -2.52 5.71
C ASP A 153 13.78 -2.72 7.22
N ARG A 154 14.87 -2.24 7.84
CA ARG A 154 15.02 -2.31 9.29
C ARG A 154 13.95 -1.51 10.01
N ALA A 155 13.64 -0.30 9.55
CA ALA A 155 12.62 0.56 10.14
C ALA A 155 11.22 -0.07 10.02
N GLU A 156 10.91 -0.72 8.88
CA GLU A 156 9.68 -1.48 8.69
C GLU A 156 9.55 -2.63 9.68
N LEU A 157 10.58 -3.46 9.80
CA LEU A 157 10.60 -4.59 10.72
C LEU A 157 10.47 -4.15 12.18
N GLU A 158 11.15 -3.06 12.57
CA GLU A 158 11.01 -2.46 13.90
C GLU A 158 9.58 -1.96 14.15
N TYR A 159 8.95 -1.33 13.15
CA TYR A 159 7.56 -0.87 13.25
C TYR A 159 6.58 -2.03 13.44
N TYR A 160 6.72 -3.10 12.65
CA TYR A 160 5.87 -4.29 12.79
C TYR A 160 6.06 -4.99 14.14
N ASN A 161 7.29 -5.08 14.61
CA ASN A 161 7.59 -5.63 15.94
C ASN A 161 6.96 -4.79 17.06
N MET A 162 6.98 -3.46 16.92
CA MET A 162 6.29 -2.56 17.85
C MET A 162 4.78 -2.82 17.87
N LEU A 163 4.13 -2.97 16.70
CA LEU A 163 2.70 -3.30 16.61
C LEU A 163 2.38 -4.63 17.28
N ILE A 164 3.19 -5.67 17.05
CA ILE A 164 3.01 -7.00 17.68
C ILE A 164 3.18 -6.90 19.21
N LYS A 165 4.13 -6.09 19.68
CA LYS A 165 4.34 -5.87 21.12
C LYS A 165 3.14 -5.19 21.78
N GLN A 166 2.53 -4.22 21.08
CA GLN A 166 1.32 -3.54 21.55
C GLN A 166 0.08 -4.42 21.48
N ASN A 167 -0.02 -5.25 20.43
CA ASN A 167 -1.12 -6.19 20.25
C ASN A 167 -0.60 -7.54 19.75
N PRO A 168 -0.38 -8.51 20.67
CA PRO A 168 0.17 -9.84 20.31
C PRO A 168 -0.67 -10.63 19.30
N LYS A 169 -1.96 -10.32 19.13
CA LYS A 169 -2.83 -10.95 18.11
C LYS A 169 -2.37 -10.67 16.69
N LEU A 170 -1.63 -9.58 16.48
CA LEU A 170 -1.10 -9.20 15.17
C LEU A 170 0.06 -10.09 14.69
N ARG A 171 0.58 -10.98 15.54
CA ARG A 171 1.65 -11.92 15.16
C ARG A 171 1.28 -12.80 13.96
N VAL A 172 0.01 -13.03 13.70
CA VAL A 172 -0.46 -13.80 12.55
C VAL A 172 -0.07 -13.16 11.22
N TYR A 173 0.16 -11.84 11.20
CA TYR A 173 0.56 -11.08 10.01
C TYR A 173 2.07 -10.97 9.83
N ALA A 174 2.89 -11.38 10.80
CA ALA A 174 4.34 -11.16 10.82
C ALA A 174 5.06 -11.68 9.55
N ASN A 175 4.67 -12.86 9.05
CA ASN A 175 5.27 -13.43 7.82
C ASN A 175 4.89 -12.62 6.57
N GLY A 176 3.66 -12.14 6.49
CA GLY A 176 3.21 -11.26 5.40
C GLY A 176 3.94 -9.92 5.42
N TRP A 177 4.10 -9.32 6.58
CA TRP A 177 4.82 -8.08 6.77
C TRP A 177 6.30 -8.18 6.39
N ARG A 178 6.97 -9.27 6.81
CA ARG A 178 8.37 -9.52 6.40
C ARG A 178 8.51 -9.63 4.89
N ARG A 179 7.62 -10.38 4.22
CA ARG A 179 7.66 -10.48 2.75
C ARG A 179 7.46 -9.14 2.04
N ARG A 180 6.73 -8.20 2.65
CA ARG A 180 6.55 -6.85 2.10
C ARG A 180 7.83 -6.04 2.21
N ALA A 181 8.49 -6.07 3.37
CA ALA A 181 9.77 -5.41 3.59
C ALA A 181 10.90 -5.95 2.69
N GLU A 182 10.82 -7.23 2.28
CA GLU A 182 11.81 -7.88 1.41
C GLU A 182 11.39 -7.85 -0.09
N ALA A 183 10.35 -7.13 -0.46
CA ALA A 183 9.75 -7.20 -1.80
C ALA A 183 10.21 -6.10 -2.76
N VAL A 184 10.98 -5.12 -2.28
CA VAL A 184 11.41 -3.94 -3.05
C VAL A 184 12.90 -3.94 -3.33
#